data_3f7b40f0f3a408f5bf121ffecc72ade1
#
_entry.id   3f7b40f0f3a408f5bf121ffecc72ade1
#
_cell.length_a   1.000
_cell.length_b   1.000
_cell.length_c   1.000
_cell.angle_alpha   90.00
_cell.angle_beta   90.00
_cell.angle_gamma   90.00
#
_symmetry.space_group_name_H-M   'P 1'
#
loop_
_entity.id
_entity.type
_entity.pdbx_description
1 polymer ?
#
loop_
_entity_poly.entity_id
_entity_poly.type
_entity_poly.pdbx_seq_one_letter_code
_entity_poly.pdbx_strand_id
1 'polypeptide(L)'
;MSTSHGAGTNGERQHSNTLADERTPLLPHHDGRKKTSTSNPTLPAFLRVHALSPLPDFDPEGGPLPSAYLPPLVLQCLITGLADASTFTLTRTWVGFMTGNMVQMVINTCDVLLPSDSNTDGSVEEVRHKLWSNISSLVGFSIGCQITANVIKRLASTQTKRITLMLFALYRSFATLLIILLGIRFPDFRLSGSLSWLVIMILASNLGSQSTYSTSLATPFSNTVVFTATLTSVSSDLLLTALHLSSQNRIKLLSIFGLLGGAALSQFILKVATAASKRDKHDAVQHALIVLSATELLLSLTWYLCGIVDSWKQYKRRSSESIANDSDEQPQDHHD
;
A
#
# COMPACT_ATOMS: atom_id res chain seq x y z
N MET A 1 -2.32 55.62 32.42
CA MET A 1 -1.02 55.18 32.96
C MET A 1 -0.50 54.22 31.91
N SER A 2 0.16 54.63 30.83
CA SER A 2 1.54 55.12 30.72
C SER A 2 2.55 54.11 31.18
N THR A 3 3.24 53.49 30.31
CA THR A 3 4.65 53.54 29.89
C THR A 3 4.93 52.28 29.08
N SER A 4 5.23 52.28 27.78
CA SER A 4 6.42 52.74 27.05
C SER A 4 7.61 51.77 27.12
N HIS A 5 8.08 51.48 25.92
CA HIS A 5 9.44 51.18 25.47
C HIS A 5 10.03 49.79 25.61
N GLY A 6 10.51 49.34 24.45
CA GLY A 6 11.56 48.38 24.31
C GLY A 6 11.73 47.88 22.86
N ALA A 7 12.22 48.74 21.97
CA ALA A 7 12.77 48.34 20.67
C ALA A 7 14.09 47.59 20.92
N GLY A 8 14.22 46.46 20.28
CA GLY A 8 15.44 45.65 20.23
C GLY A 8 15.62 45.05 18.84
N THR A 9 16.17 45.86 17.95
CA THR A 9 16.82 45.45 16.70
C THR A 9 18.08 44.67 17.03
N ASN A 10 18.29 43.57 16.30
CA ASN A 10 19.57 42.92 15.93
C ASN A 10 19.30 41.42 15.80
N GLY A 11 19.67 40.73 14.77
CA GLY A 11 20.64 40.92 13.73
C GLY A 11 20.51 39.71 12.81
N GLU A 12 20.43 40.02 11.56
CA GLU A 12 20.65 39.06 10.50
C GLU A 12 21.96 38.30 10.71
N ARG A 13 21.86 36.98 10.77
CA ARG A 13 22.96 36.11 10.37
C ARG A 13 22.45 35.14 9.35
N GLN A 14 22.51 35.60 8.10
CA GLN A 14 22.62 34.74 6.95
C GLN A 14 23.89 33.91 7.11
N HIS A 15 23.75 32.68 7.54
CA HIS A 15 24.74 31.65 7.28
C HIS A 15 24.35 30.95 5.97
N SER A 16 24.80 31.53 4.89
CA SER A 16 24.95 30.84 3.61
C SER A 16 26.02 29.76 3.76
N ASN A 17 25.64 28.57 4.16
CA ASN A 17 26.45 27.39 3.97
C ASN A 17 26.15 26.79 2.59
N THR A 18 26.74 27.38 1.57
CA THR A 18 27.01 26.73 0.29
C THR A 18 28.07 25.65 0.53
N LEU A 19 27.67 24.50 0.99
CA LEU A 19 28.41 23.28 0.79
C LEU A 19 27.98 22.72 -0.58
N ALA A 20 28.70 23.14 -1.60
CA ALA A 20 28.75 22.44 -2.86
C ALA A 20 29.26 21.02 -2.58
N ASP A 21 28.32 20.08 -2.44
CA ASP A 21 28.64 18.65 -2.43
C ASP A 21 28.88 18.22 -3.88
N GLU A 22 30.12 18.41 -4.29
CA GLU A 22 30.69 17.98 -5.55
C GLU A 22 30.82 16.43 -5.52
N ARG A 23 29.69 15.73 -5.54
CA ARG A 23 29.66 14.30 -5.79
C ARG A 23 29.38 14.07 -7.25
N THR A 24 30.40 14.35 -8.04
CA THR A 24 30.50 13.76 -9.38
C THR A 24 30.54 12.23 -9.20
N PRO A 25 29.57 11.47 -9.70
CA PRO A 25 29.68 10.02 -9.69
C PRO A 25 30.87 9.67 -10.59
N LEU A 26 31.94 9.12 -10.00
CA LEU A 26 32.98 8.44 -10.73
C LEU A 26 32.33 7.29 -11.48
N LEU A 27 32.03 7.53 -12.76
CA LEU A 27 31.68 6.48 -13.70
C LEU A 27 32.86 5.51 -13.72
N PRO A 28 32.69 4.23 -13.41
CA PRO A 28 33.75 3.25 -13.61
C PRO A 28 34.05 3.21 -15.09
N HIS A 29 35.29 3.54 -15.41
CA HIS A 29 35.86 3.35 -16.74
C HIS A 29 35.82 1.84 -17.03
N HIS A 30 34.81 1.40 -17.72
CA HIS A 30 34.67 0.03 -18.16
C HIS A 30 35.39 -0.12 -19.50
N ASP A 31 36.74 -0.23 -19.41
CA ASP A 31 37.53 -0.81 -20.50
C ASP A 31 37.21 -2.31 -20.54
N GLY A 32 36.50 -2.70 -21.52
CA GLY A 32 36.13 -4.11 -21.75
C GLY A 32 34.98 -4.22 -22.74
N ARG A 33 35.23 -3.81 -23.99
CA ARG A 33 34.30 -3.94 -25.11
C ARG A 33 34.01 -5.43 -25.37
N LYS A 34 33.16 -6.05 -24.55
CA LYS A 34 32.50 -7.31 -24.92
C LYS A 34 31.57 -7.01 -26.07
N LYS A 35 31.89 -7.50 -27.27
CA LYS A 35 30.98 -7.57 -28.41
C LYS A 35 29.70 -8.23 -27.93
N THR A 36 28.74 -7.43 -27.54
CA THR A 36 27.36 -7.91 -27.25
C THR A 36 26.77 -8.26 -28.60
N SER A 37 26.65 -9.55 -28.84
CA SER A 37 25.86 -10.10 -29.95
C SER A 37 24.53 -9.35 -30.02
N THR A 38 24.26 -8.70 -31.14
CA THR A 38 23.00 -8.03 -31.47
C THR A 38 21.90 -9.09 -31.62
N SER A 39 21.50 -9.67 -30.49
CA SER A 39 20.32 -10.55 -30.46
C SER A 39 19.07 -9.67 -30.45
N ASN A 40 18.16 -9.96 -31.37
CA ASN A 40 16.82 -9.35 -31.36
C ASN A 40 16.24 -9.33 -29.95
N PRO A 41 15.56 -8.24 -29.53
CA PRO A 41 15.00 -8.11 -28.22
C PRO A 41 14.04 -9.27 -27.94
N THR A 42 14.48 -10.18 -27.06
CA THR A 42 13.65 -11.32 -26.67
C THR A 42 12.70 -10.89 -25.54
N LEU A 43 11.46 -11.35 -25.60
CA LEU A 43 10.45 -11.07 -24.58
C LEU A 43 10.92 -11.38 -23.15
N PRO A 44 11.62 -12.51 -22.88
CA PRO A 44 12.14 -12.79 -21.53
C PRO A 44 13.16 -11.76 -21.02
N ALA A 45 14.06 -11.29 -21.89
CA ALA A 45 15.04 -10.25 -21.53
C ALA A 45 14.34 -8.94 -21.19
N PHE A 46 13.36 -8.53 -21.98
CA PHE A 46 12.54 -7.36 -21.70
C PHE A 46 11.81 -7.46 -20.36
N LEU A 47 11.12 -8.57 -20.06
CA LEU A 47 10.37 -8.75 -18.81
C LEU A 47 11.29 -8.66 -17.59
N ARG A 48 12.51 -9.20 -17.68
CA ARG A 48 13.51 -9.06 -16.61
C ARG A 48 13.94 -7.61 -16.39
N VAL A 49 14.24 -6.87 -17.48
CA VAL A 49 14.59 -5.45 -17.41
C VAL A 49 13.43 -4.62 -16.85
N HIS A 50 12.19 -4.90 -17.32
CA HIS A 50 10.98 -4.23 -16.83
C HIS A 50 10.77 -4.45 -15.33
N ALA A 51 10.90 -5.68 -14.84
CA ALA A 51 10.73 -6.00 -13.42
C ALA A 51 11.74 -5.26 -12.52
N LEU A 52 12.97 -5.10 -12.99
CA LEU A 52 14.06 -4.45 -12.24
C LEU A 52 14.12 -2.93 -12.45
N SER A 53 13.35 -2.39 -13.41
CA SER A 53 13.31 -0.94 -13.64
C SER A 53 12.59 -0.23 -12.49
N PRO A 54 13.08 0.94 -12.05
CA PRO A 54 12.37 1.76 -11.08
C PRO A 54 11.06 2.25 -11.67
N LEU A 55 10.11 2.52 -10.79
CA LEU A 55 8.94 3.30 -11.16
C LEU A 55 9.38 4.74 -11.49
N PRO A 56 8.78 5.40 -12.47
CA PRO A 56 9.01 6.84 -12.68
C PRO A 56 8.75 7.59 -11.39
N ASP A 57 9.61 8.56 -11.08
CA ASP A 57 9.46 9.39 -9.89
C ASP A 57 8.11 10.10 -9.93
N PHE A 58 7.43 10.06 -8.79
CA PHE A 58 6.23 10.85 -8.59
C PHE A 58 6.65 12.24 -8.14
N ASP A 59 6.23 13.26 -8.88
CA ASP A 59 6.45 14.65 -8.48
C ASP A 59 5.48 15.01 -7.35
N PRO A 60 5.95 15.15 -6.08
CA PRO A 60 5.09 15.50 -4.96
C PRO A 60 4.55 16.93 -5.05
N GLU A 61 5.17 17.81 -5.86
CA GLU A 61 4.80 19.22 -6.00
C GLU A 61 3.64 19.46 -6.97
N GLY A 62 3.02 18.42 -7.52
CA GLY A 62 1.77 18.55 -8.24
C GLY A 62 1.78 18.10 -9.68
N GLY A 63 2.78 17.38 -10.11
CA GLY A 63 2.76 16.70 -11.40
C GLY A 63 1.60 15.71 -11.50
N PRO A 64 1.00 15.51 -12.69
CA PRO A 64 -0.05 14.55 -12.88
C PRO A 64 0.46 13.13 -12.61
N LEU A 65 -0.22 12.38 -11.73
CA LEU A 65 0.08 10.97 -11.51
C LEU A 65 -0.01 10.22 -12.85
N PRO A 66 1.03 9.50 -13.27
CA PRO A 66 0.96 8.72 -14.49
C PRO A 66 -0.21 7.73 -14.42
N SER A 67 -1.04 7.68 -15.47
CA SER A 67 -2.25 6.85 -15.51
C SER A 67 -1.98 5.36 -15.24
N ALA A 68 -0.76 4.89 -15.50
CA ALA A 68 -0.33 3.52 -15.24
C ALA A 68 -0.36 3.15 -13.74
N TYR A 69 -0.28 4.12 -12.81
CA TYR A 69 -0.31 3.86 -11.35
C TYR A 69 -1.72 3.79 -10.77
N LEU A 70 -2.72 4.33 -11.47
CA LEU A 70 -4.08 4.36 -10.97
C LEU A 70 -4.64 2.96 -10.64
N PRO A 71 -4.53 1.94 -11.52
CA PRO A 71 -5.11 0.63 -11.25
C PRO A 71 -4.58 -0.03 -9.96
N PRO A 72 -3.25 -0.16 -9.74
CA PRO A 72 -2.76 -0.78 -8.49
C PRO A 72 -3.11 0.03 -7.24
N LEU A 73 -3.12 1.37 -7.31
CA LEU A 73 -3.44 2.21 -6.16
C LEU A 73 -4.94 2.14 -5.79
N VAL A 74 -5.84 2.14 -6.77
CA VAL A 74 -7.28 1.97 -6.53
C VAL A 74 -7.58 0.57 -6.00
N LEU A 75 -6.95 -0.46 -6.56
CA LEU A 75 -7.08 -1.84 -6.10
C LEU A 75 -6.61 -1.99 -4.65
N GLN A 76 -5.58 -1.25 -4.25
CA GLN A 76 -5.09 -1.21 -2.89
C GLN A 76 -6.13 -0.63 -1.91
N CYS A 77 -6.84 0.45 -2.30
CA CYS A 77 -7.94 1.01 -1.51
C CYS A 77 -9.11 0.02 -1.40
N LEU A 78 -9.44 -0.68 -2.50
CA LEU A 78 -10.47 -1.71 -2.52
C LEU A 78 -10.13 -2.86 -1.56
N ILE A 79 -8.87 -3.32 -1.54
CA ILE A 79 -8.37 -4.34 -0.61
C ILE A 79 -8.57 -3.89 0.84
N THR A 80 -8.26 -2.64 1.17
CA THR A 80 -8.45 -2.10 2.53
C THR A 80 -9.93 -2.15 2.94
N GLY A 81 -10.83 -1.68 2.06
CA GLY A 81 -12.28 -1.71 2.34
C GLY A 81 -12.83 -3.12 2.47
N LEU A 82 -12.38 -4.05 1.61
CA LEU A 82 -12.77 -5.45 1.66
C LEU A 82 -12.32 -6.13 2.96
N ALA A 83 -11.06 -5.92 3.38
CA ALA A 83 -10.50 -6.48 4.59
C ALA A 83 -11.20 -5.95 5.84
N ASP A 84 -11.33 -4.63 5.95
CA ASP A 84 -11.98 -3.99 7.10
C ASP A 84 -13.45 -4.39 7.26
N ALA A 85 -14.21 -4.36 6.17
CA ALA A 85 -15.63 -4.71 6.24
C ALA A 85 -15.85 -6.20 6.55
N SER A 86 -14.98 -7.09 6.04
CA SER A 86 -15.08 -8.54 6.31
C SER A 86 -14.78 -8.86 7.76
N THR A 87 -13.71 -8.30 8.33
CA THR A 87 -13.30 -8.56 9.72
C THR A 87 -14.26 -7.90 10.70
N PHE A 88 -14.65 -6.65 10.46
CA PHE A 88 -15.56 -5.92 11.35
C PHE A 88 -16.94 -6.57 11.49
N THR A 89 -17.43 -7.19 10.45
CA THR A 89 -18.75 -7.83 10.47
C THR A 89 -18.84 -8.95 11.52
N LEU A 90 -17.76 -9.71 11.71
CA LEU A 90 -17.72 -10.81 12.70
C LEU A 90 -17.13 -10.40 14.04
N THR A 91 -16.00 -9.71 14.02
CA THR A 91 -15.20 -9.50 15.23
C THR A 91 -15.39 -8.13 15.85
N ARG A 92 -16.09 -7.24 15.16
CA ARG A 92 -16.24 -5.82 15.54
C ARG A 92 -14.88 -5.12 15.68
N THR A 93 -13.85 -5.64 15.01
CA THR A 93 -12.48 -5.11 15.02
C THR A 93 -12.05 -4.79 13.60
N TRP A 94 -11.46 -3.61 13.41
CA TRP A 94 -10.89 -3.19 12.15
C TRP A 94 -9.46 -3.74 12.01
N VAL A 95 -9.03 -4.07 10.80
CA VAL A 95 -7.64 -4.46 10.53
C VAL A 95 -6.82 -3.35 9.88
N GLY A 96 -7.49 -2.30 9.35
CA GLY A 96 -6.87 -1.11 8.76
C GLY A 96 -7.19 0.18 9.52
N PHE A 97 -8.34 0.30 10.16
CA PHE A 97 -8.78 1.52 10.84
C PHE A 97 -8.33 1.56 12.32
N MET A 98 -7.05 1.81 12.54
CA MET A 98 -6.42 1.73 13.87
C MET A 98 -6.99 2.72 14.89
N THR A 99 -7.38 3.93 14.47
CA THR A 99 -8.00 4.92 15.38
C THR A 99 -9.31 4.40 15.95
N GLY A 100 -10.13 3.71 15.14
CA GLY A 100 -11.35 3.07 15.61
C GLY A 100 -11.07 1.99 16.66
N ASN A 101 -10.05 1.17 16.45
CA ASN A 101 -9.64 0.14 17.40
C ASN A 101 -9.12 0.74 18.72
N MET A 102 -8.39 1.85 18.69
CA MET A 102 -7.94 2.55 19.91
C MET A 102 -9.13 3.01 20.76
N VAL A 103 -10.15 3.59 20.12
CA VAL A 103 -11.36 4.02 20.83
C VAL A 103 -12.12 2.82 21.40
N GLN A 104 -12.32 1.78 20.60
CA GLN A 104 -13.02 0.56 21.05
C GLN A 104 -12.24 -0.16 22.15
N MET A 105 -10.92 -0.17 22.10
CA MET A 105 -10.08 -0.73 23.15
C MET A 105 -10.32 -0.04 24.50
N VAL A 106 -10.40 1.29 24.52
CA VAL A 106 -10.69 2.05 25.75
C VAL A 106 -12.09 1.74 26.26
N ILE A 107 -13.12 1.74 25.39
CA ILE A 107 -14.49 1.41 25.76
C ILE A 107 -14.55 0.00 26.36
N ASN A 108 -14.04 -1.01 25.66
CA ASN A 108 -14.04 -2.39 26.12
C ASN A 108 -13.24 -2.57 27.43
N THR A 109 -12.18 -1.78 27.65
CA THR A 109 -11.43 -1.79 28.90
C THR A 109 -12.28 -1.26 30.06
N CYS A 110 -13.02 -0.17 29.84
CA CYS A 110 -13.93 0.37 30.84
C CYS A 110 -15.05 -0.64 31.17
N ASP A 111 -15.61 -1.33 30.17
CA ASP A 111 -16.66 -2.32 30.38
C ASP A 111 -16.16 -3.55 31.16
N VAL A 112 -14.88 -3.93 31.00
CA VAL A 112 -14.27 -5.00 31.78
C VAL A 112 -13.97 -4.58 33.22
N LEU A 113 -13.51 -3.34 33.42
CA LEU A 113 -13.12 -2.83 34.75
C LEU A 113 -14.32 -2.36 35.61
N LEU A 114 -15.36 -1.88 34.95
CA LEU A 114 -16.57 -1.34 35.56
C LEU A 114 -17.82 -2.08 35.04
N PRO A 115 -17.94 -3.38 35.31
CA PRO A 115 -19.08 -4.15 34.82
C PRO A 115 -20.40 -3.59 35.37
N SER A 116 -21.35 -3.35 34.49
CA SER A 116 -22.72 -2.96 34.91
C SER A 116 -23.42 -4.18 35.51
N ASP A 117 -24.23 -3.95 36.58
CA ASP A 117 -24.98 -4.99 37.30
C ASP A 117 -25.91 -5.83 36.41
N SER A 118 -26.18 -5.36 35.19
CA SER A 118 -26.99 -6.08 34.19
C SER A 118 -26.18 -7.10 33.36
N ASN A 119 -24.85 -7.12 33.49
CA ASN A 119 -24.00 -8.00 32.70
C ASN A 119 -23.94 -9.39 33.34
N THR A 120 -24.54 -10.38 32.67
CA THR A 120 -24.35 -11.81 32.98
C THR A 120 -22.93 -12.24 32.63
N ASP A 121 -22.40 -13.27 33.30
CA ASP A 121 -21.02 -13.77 33.10
C ASP A 121 -20.62 -13.98 31.62
N GLY A 122 -21.56 -14.34 30.76
CA GLY A 122 -21.33 -14.51 29.31
C GLY A 122 -21.01 -13.21 28.57
N SER A 123 -21.47 -12.04 29.07
CA SER A 123 -21.21 -10.77 28.44
C SER A 123 -19.77 -10.27 28.68
N VAL A 124 -19.22 -10.54 29.83
CA VAL A 124 -17.83 -10.14 30.20
C VAL A 124 -16.81 -10.87 29.34
N GLU A 125 -17.01 -12.17 29.07
CA GLU A 125 -16.10 -12.94 28.23
C GLU A 125 -16.13 -12.45 26.77
N GLU A 126 -17.29 -12.08 26.25
CA GLU A 126 -17.40 -11.49 24.91
C GLU A 126 -16.66 -10.14 24.82
N VAL A 127 -16.81 -9.28 25.83
CA VAL A 127 -16.13 -7.98 25.88
C VAL A 127 -14.61 -8.19 25.97
N ARG A 128 -14.15 -9.14 26.79
CA ARG A 128 -12.73 -9.52 26.90
C ARG A 128 -12.17 -10.00 25.56
N HIS A 129 -12.91 -10.82 24.85
CA HIS A 129 -12.52 -11.29 23.53
C HIS A 129 -12.40 -10.13 22.51
N LYS A 130 -13.34 -9.18 22.51
CA LYS A 130 -13.27 -7.96 21.69
C LYS A 130 -12.05 -7.10 22.05
N LEU A 131 -11.75 -6.94 23.34
CA LEU A 131 -10.59 -6.21 23.82
C LEU A 131 -9.27 -6.83 23.30
N TRP A 132 -9.12 -8.15 23.42
CA TRP A 132 -7.96 -8.88 22.89
C TRP A 132 -7.85 -8.73 21.37
N SER A 133 -8.94 -8.78 20.64
CA SER A 133 -8.96 -8.59 19.20
C SER A 133 -8.50 -7.19 18.80
N ASN A 134 -8.92 -6.14 19.52
CA ASN A 134 -8.48 -4.76 19.27
C ASN A 134 -6.98 -4.59 19.57
N ILE A 135 -6.49 -5.12 20.69
CA ILE A 135 -5.05 -5.11 21.03
C ILE A 135 -4.24 -5.82 19.96
N SER A 136 -4.67 -7.00 19.55
CA SER A 136 -4.00 -7.82 18.53
C SER A 136 -3.94 -7.11 17.18
N SER A 137 -4.99 -6.39 16.80
CA SER A 137 -5.00 -5.57 15.60
C SER A 137 -3.96 -4.44 15.65
N LEU A 138 -3.91 -3.71 16.76
CA LEU A 138 -2.94 -2.61 16.95
C LEU A 138 -1.49 -3.13 16.93
N VAL A 139 -1.23 -4.21 17.65
CA VAL A 139 0.09 -4.85 17.71
C VAL A 139 0.48 -5.40 16.34
N GLY A 140 -0.42 -6.11 15.68
CA GLY A 140 -0.19 -6.66 14.35
C GLY A 140 0.13 -5.58 13.32
N PHE A 141 -0.67 -4.53 13.28
CA PHE A 141 -0.44 -3.39 12.40
C PHE A 141 0.94 -2.76 12.63
N SER A 142 1.31 -2.53 13.88
CA SER A 142 2.61 -1.96 14.26
C SER A 142 3.77 -2.86 13.84
N ILE A 143 3.64 -4.18 14.03
CA ILE A 143 4.64 -5.18 13.59
C ILE A 143 4.79 -5.12 12.06
N GLY A 144 3.69 -5.11 11.33
CA GLY A 144 3.69 -5.01 9.87
C GLY A 144 4.39 -3.74 9.37
N CYS A 145 4.12 -2.60 10.01
CA CYS A 145 4.80 -1.34 9.73
C CYS A 145 6.31 -1.44 9.97
N GLN A 146 6.73 -1.97 11.11
CA GLN A 146 8.14 -2.08 11.48
C GLN A 146 8.92 -3.01 10.56
N ILE A 147 8.38 -4.19 10.28
CA ILE A 147 9.00 -5.17 9.38
C ILE A 147 9.19 -4.54 8.01
N THR A 148 8.13 -3.94 7.46
CA THR A 148 8.17 -3.33 6.12
C THR A 148 9.13 -2.15 6.06
N ALA A 149 9.13 -1.26 7.05
CA ALA A 149 10.07 -0.16 7.14
C ALA A 149 11.54 -0.63 7.19
N ASN A 150 11.82 -1.70 7.94
CA ASN A 150 13.15 -2.28 8.01
C ASN A 150 13.58 -2.93 6.67
N VAL A 151 12.65 -3.62 6.01
CA VAL A 151 12.91 -4.20 4.67
C VAL A 151 13.18 -3.09 3.66
N ILE A 152 12.35 -2.03 3.63
CA ILE A 152 12.53 -0.89 2.73
C ILE A 152 13.88 -0.21 2.98
N LYS A 153 14.28 0.02 4.24
CA LYS A 153 15.59 0.60 4.58
C LYS A 153 16.75 -0.24 4.06
N ARG A 154 16.67 -1.57 4.20
CA ARG A 154 17.71 -2.49 3.70
C ARG A 154 17.74 -2.57 2.17
N LEU A 155 16.59 -2.37 1.54
CA LEU A 155 16.42 -2.39 0.09
C LEU A 155 16.36 -0.98 -0.51
N ALA A 156 16.95 0.04 0.14
CA ALA A 156 16.81 1.46 -0.24
C ALA A 156 17.03 1.74 -1.74
N SER A 157 17.98 1.04 -2.38
CA SER A 157 18.22 1.14 -3.82
C SER A 157 17.16 0.43 -4.70
N THR A 158 16.26 -0.34 -4.11
CA THR A 158 15.28 -1.16 -4.83
C THR A 158 13.82 -0.89 -4.44
N GLN A 159 13.59 0.01 -3.47
CA GLN A 159 12.26 0.26 -2.89
C GLN A 159 11.21 0.66 -3.94
N THR A 160 11.63 1.41 -4.95
CA THR A 160 10.75 1.86 -6.05
C THR A 160 10.70 0.88 -7.22
N LYS A 161 11.39 -0.26 -7.15
CA LYS A 161 11.35 -1.25 -8.24
C LYS A 161 10.02 -2.01 -8.22
N ARG A 162 9.48 -2.26 -9.41
CA ARG A 162 8.22 -2.99 -9.60
C ARG A 162 8.22 -4.33 -8.91
N ILE A 163 9.34 -5.06 -8.99
CA ILE A 163 9.49 -6.37 -8.35
C ILE A 163 9.31 -6.31 -6.83
N THR A 164 9.78 -5.24 -6.19
CA THR A 164 9.64 -5.07 -4.75
C THR A 164 8.17 -4.92 -4.35
N LEU A 165 7.42 -4.09 -5.06
CA LEU A 165 5.98 -3.88 -4.80
C LEU A 165 5.17 -5.15 -5.13
N MET A 166 5.51 -5.83 -6.21
CA MET A 166 4.93 -7.13 -6.56
C MET A 166 5.16 -8.15 -5.43
N LEU A 167 6.37 -8.25 -4.90
CA LEU A 167 6.70 -9.21 -3.84
C LEU A 167 5.99 -8.88 -2.52
N PHE A 168 5.84 -7.61 -2.16
CA PHE A 168 5.05 -7.22 -0.99
C PHE A 168 3.58 -7.63 -1.13
N ALA A 169 2.97 -7.38 -2.28
CA ALA A 169 1.59 -7.78 -2.53
C ALA A 169 1.44 -9.30 -2.56
N LEU A 170 2.41 -10.02 -3.16
CA LEU A 170 2.44 -11.48 -3.21
C LEU A 170 2.57 -12.09 -1.80
N TYR A 171 3.46 -11.55 -0.97
CA TYR A 171 3.62 -11.96 0.43
C TYR A 171 2.29 -11.86 1.20
N ARG A 172 1.57 -10.75 1.05
CA ARG A 172 0.28 -10.51 1.71
C ARG A 172 -0.78 -11.51 1.24
N SER A 173 -0.88 -11.73 -0.06
CA SER A 173 -1.77 -12.75 -0.63
C SER A 173 -1.47 -14.13 -0.04
N PHE A 174 -0.19 -14.49 0.07
CA PHE A 174 0.25 -15.76 0.66
C PHE A 174 -0.11 -15.86 2.14
N ALA A 175 0.11 -14.79 2.92
CA ALA A 175 -0.24 -14.75 4.34
C ALA A 175 -1.76 -14.90 4.54
N THR A 176 -2.56 -14.23 3.73
CA THR A 176 -4.02 -14.36 3.76
C THR A 176 -4.46 -15.77 3.36
N LEU A 177 -3.87 -16.36 2.31
CA LEU A 177 -4.15 -17.74 1.88
C LEU A 177 -3.79 -18.75 3.00
N LEU A 178 -2.66 -18.56 3.67
CA LEU A 178 -2.26 -19.41 4.78
C LEU A 178 -3.31 -19.40 5.91
N ILE A 179 -3.82 -18.22 6.27
CA ILE A 179 -4.91 -18.09 7.25
C ILE A 179 -6.15 -18.88 6.81
N ILE A 180 -6.53 -18.79 5.54
CA ILE A 180 -7.67 -19.53 5.00
C ILE A 180 -7.45 -21.04 5.13
N LEU A 181 -6.29 -21.54 4.71
CA LEU A 181 -5.96 -22.97 4.79
C LEU A 181 -5.93 -23.48 6.24
N LEU A 182 -5.35 -22.69 7.15
CA LEU A 182 -5.37 -23.00 8.58
C LEU A 182 -6.81 -23.01 9.12
N GLY A 183 -7.66 -22.05 8.75
CA GLY A 183 -9.06 -21.99 9.18
C GLY A 183 -9.92 -23.13 8.62
N ILE A 184 -9.59 -23.67 7.44
CA ILE A 184 -10.23 -24.88 6.89
C ILE A 184 -9.81 -26.12 7.71
N ARG A 185 -8.52 -26.24 8.03
CA ARG A 185 -7.98 -27.43 8.72
C ARG A 185 -8.22 -27.41 10.23
N PHE A 186 -8.19 -26.23 10.85
CA PHE A 186 -8.31 -26.01 12.28
C PHE A 186 -9.36 -24.93 12.56
N PRO A 187 -10.54 -25.27 13.07
CA PRO A 187 -11.62 -24.31 13.33
C PRO A 187 -11.22 -23.16 14.26
N ASP A 188 -10.26 -23.37 15.14
CA ASP A 188 -9.74 -22.33 16.05
C ASP A 188 -9.08 -21.16 15.32
N PHE A 189 -8.53 -21.38 14.14
CA PHE A 189 -7.95 -20.33 13.26
C PHE A 189 -8.97 -19.61 12.39
N ARG A 190 -10.27 -19.80 12.63
CA ARG A 190 -11.31 -18.99 12.00
C ARG A 190 -11.45 -17.66 12.74
N LEU A 191 -11.99 -16.65 12.07
CA LEU A 191 -12.30 -15.35 12.70
C LEU A 191 -13.31 -15.45 13.85
N SER A 192 -14.00 -16.58 13.98
CA SER A 192 -14.89 -16.92 15.08
C SER A 192 -14.30 -17.92 16.08
N GLY A 193 -13.09 -18.38 15.85
CA GLY A 193 -12.42 -19.38 16.67
C GLY A 193 -11.68 -18.76 17.86
N SER A 194 -11.15 -19.61 18.73
CA SER A 194 -10.39 -19.20 19.93
C SER A 194 -9.10 -18.46 19.60
N LEU A 195 -8.51 -18.70 18.42
CA LEU A 195 -7.30 -18.04 17.90
C LEU A 195 -7.60 -16.88 16.92
N SER A 196 -8.85 -16.37 16.91
CA SER A 196 -9.23 -15.25 16.03
C SER A 196 -8.37 -14.00 16.24
N TRP A 197 -7.90 -13.74 17.45
CA TRP A 197 -6.97 -12.66 17.76
C TRP A 197 -5.66 -12.75 16.96
N LEU A 198 -5.14 -13.98 16.74
CA LEU A 198 -3.95 -14.20 15.92
C LEU A 198 -4.22 -13.97 14.44
N VAL A 199 -5.38 -14.40 13.96
CA VAL A 199 -5.83 -14.14 12.59
C VAL A 199 -5.95 -12.64 12.32
N ILE A 200 -6.57 -11.90 13.24
CA ILE A 200 -6.69 -10.44 13.18
C ILE A 200 -5.30 -9.79 13.19
N MET A 201 -4.39 -10.26 14.04
CA MET A 201 -3.02 -9.76 14.12
C MET A 201 -2.28 -9.90 12.79
N ILE A 202 -2.40 -11.04 12.10
CA ILE A 202 -1.74 -11.26 10.80
C ILE A 202 -2.38 -10.40 9.71
N LEU A 203 -3.72 -10.31 9.66
CA LEU A 203 -4.41 -9.45 8.69
C LEU A 203 -4.09 -7.98 8.90
N ALA A 204 -4.04 -7.52 10.15
CA ALA A 204 -3.65 -6.15 10.48
C ALA A 204 -2.17 -5.88 10.13
N SER A 205 -1.28 -6.87 10.31
CA SER A 205 0.12 -6.78 9.89
C SER A 205 0.24 -6.61 8.36
N ASN A 206 -0.59 -7.31 7.59
CA ASN A 206 -0.65 -7.15 6.14
C ASN A 206 -1.04 -5.70 5.75
N LEU A 207 -2.03 -5.10 6.43
CA LEU A 207 -2.43 -3.71 6.16
C LEU A 207 -1.42 -2.68 6.70
N GLY A 208 -0.75 -2.96 7.82
CA GLY A 208 0.38 -2.16 8.29
C GLY A 208 1.54 -2.14 7.29
N SER A 209 1.85 -3.30 6.71
CA SER A 209 2.82 -3.41 5.60
C SER A 209 2.39 -2.56 4.40
N GLN A 210 1.12 -2.67 3.99
CA GLN A 210 0.56 -1.86 2.89
C GLN A 210 0.68 -0.37 3.16
N SER A 211 0.29 0.09 4.33
CA SER A 211 0.36 1.49 4.74
C SER A 211 1.78 2.03 4.65
N THR A 212 2.75 1.26 5.15
CA THR A 212 4.15 1.68 5.18
C THR A 212 4.75 1.83 3.79
N TYR A 213 4.57 0.85 2.89
CA TYR A 213 5.14 1.00 1.55
C TYR A 213 4.39 2.05 0.72
N SER A 214 3.07 2.22 0.92
CA SER A 214 2.31 3.29 0.26
C SER A 214 2.79 4.67 0.66
N THR A 215 3.11 4.86 1.95
CA THR A 215 3.70 6.10 2.45
C THR A 215 5.09 6.32 1.84
N SER A 216 5.90 5.27 1.69
CA SER A 216 7.23 5.37 1.09
C SER A 216 7.22 5.74 -0.39
N LEU A 217 6.10 5.49 -1.10
CA LEU A 217 5.92 5.90 -2.49
C LEU A 217 5.54 7.39 -2.64
N ALA A 218 5.27 8.10 -1.53
CA ALA A 218 4.87 9.51 -1.51
C ALA A 218 3.71 9.86 -2.48
N THR A 219 2.82 8.91 -2.74
CA THR A 219 1.67 9.12 -3.62
C THR A 219 0.50 9.76 -2.87
N PRO A 220 -0.47 10.40 -3.55
CA PRO A 220 -1.72 10.87 -2.91
C PRO A 220 -2.51 9.76 -2.21
N PHE A 221 -2.24 8.50 -2.53
CA PHE A 221 -2.80 7.31 -1.89
C PHE A 221 -2.01 6.82 -0.66
N SER A 222 -0.93 7.53 -0.28
CA SER A 222 -0.10 7.16 0.87
C SER A 222 -0.90 7.08 2.17
N ASN A 223 -1.99 7.82 2.24
CA ASN A 223 -2.91 7.86 3.37
C ASN A 223 -4.15 6.98 3.17
N THR A 224 -4.04 5.81 2.55
CA THR A 224 -5.17 4.87 2.41
C THR A 224 -5.79 4.48 3.76
N VAL A 225 -5.08 4.71 4.84
CA VAL A 225 -5.51 4.50 6.23
C VAL A 225 -6.12 5.77 6.85
N VAL A 226 -5.84 6.97 6.30
CA VAL A 226 -6.34 8.25 6.85
C VAL A 226 -7.33 8.90 5.88
N PHE A 227 -8.40 8.19 5.58
CA PHE A 227 -9.46 8.70 4.68
C PHE A 227 -10.12 9.98 5.17
N THR A 228 -10.10 10.25 6.48
CA THR A 228 -10.64 11.50 7.04
C THR A 228 -9.95 12.73 6.46
N ALA A 229 -8.61 12.76 6.42
CA ALA A 229 -7.86 13.86 5.83
C ALA A 229 -8.11 13.98 4.31
N THR A 230 -8.23 12.85 3.62
CA THR A 230 -8.57 12.79 2.19
C THR A 230 -9.97 13.35 1.94
N LEU A 231 -10.94 12.97 2.74
CA LEU A 231 -12.31 13.45 2.65
C LEU A 231 -12.39 14.95 2.93
N THR A 232 -11.71 15.44 3.97
CA THR A 232 -11.62 16.87 4.30
C THR A 232 -11.06 17.66 3.12
N SER A 233 -9.94 17.20 2.54
CA SER A 233 -9.31 17.87 1.38
C SER A 233 -10.24 17.93 0.17
N VAL A 234 -10.93 16.82 -0.14
CA VAL A 234 -11.88 16.76 -1.26
C VAL A 234 -13.11 17.65 -1.00
N SER A 235 -13.65 17.62 0.22
CA SER A 235 -14.83 18.41 0.60
C SER A 235 -14.55 19.90 0.58
N SER A 236 -13.37 20.32 1.04
CA SER A 236 -12.98 21.74 1.01
C SER A 236 -12.87 22.27 -0.41
N ASP A 237 -12.27 21.50 -1.32
CA ASP A 237 -12.15 21.88 -2.73
C ASP A 237 -13.50 21.90 -3.46
N LEU A 238 -14.37 20.94 -3.18
CA LEU A 238 -15.68 20.85 -3.81
C LEU A 238 -16.54 22.07 -3.50
N LEU A 239 -16.48 22.57 -2.27
CA LEU A 239 -17.22 23.76 -1.83
C LEU A 239 -16.64 25.05 -2.38
N LEU A 240 -15.30 25.15 -2.53
CA LEU A 240 -14.61 26.37 -2.97
C LEU A 240 -14.62 26.55 -4.49
N THR A 241 -14.61 25.47 -5.26
CA THR A 241 -14.37 25.52 -6.71
C THR A 241 -15.60 25.20 -7.57
N ALA A 242 -16.80 25.22 -7.01
CA ALA A 242 -18.06 25.00 -7.75
C ALA A 242 -17.99 23.80 -8.73
N LEU A 243 -17.58 22.62 -8.22
CA LEU A 243 -17.44 21.37 -8.97
C LEU A 243 -16.22 21.24 -9.90
N HIS A 244 -15.31 22.20 -9.92
CA HIS A 244 -14.05 22.07 -10.66
C HIS A 244 -13.00 21.39 -9.80
N LEU A 245 -13.04 20.06 -9.74
CA LEU A 245 -12.06 19.26 -9.00
C LEU A 245 -10.69 19.30 -9.67
N SER A 246 -9.66 19.63 -8.90
CA SER A 246 -8.27 19.48 -9.33
C SER A 246 -7.94 18.03 -9.69
N SER A 247 -6.95 17.81 -10.55
CA SER A 247 -6.53 16.46 -10.95
C SER A 247 -6.18 15.60 -9.72
N GLN A 248 -5.52 16.18 -8.72
CA GLN A 248 -5.18 15.48 -7.47
C GLN A 248 -6.40 15.07 -6.67
N ASN A 249 -7.43 15.91 -6.60
CA ASN A 249 -8.65 15.60 -5.84
C ASN A 249 -9.55 14.59 -6.55
N ARG A 250 -9.52 14.51 -7.88
CA ARG A 250 -10.15 13.40 -8.62
C ARG A 250 -9.53 12.06 -8.24
N ILE A 251 -8.20 12.01 -8.11
CA ILE A 251 -7.47 10.81 -7.69
C ILE A 251 -7.83 10.43 -6.25
N LYS A 252 -7.87 11.41 -5.33
CA LYS A 252 -8.30 11.19 -3.93
C LYS A 252 -9.75 10.69 -3.86
N LEU A 253 -10.64 11.25 -4.66
CA LEU A 253 -12.03 10.79 -4.74
C LEU A 253 -12.12 9.35 -5.23
N LEU A 254 -11.31 8.97 -6.22
CA LEU A 254 -11.24 7.60 -6.73
C LEU A 254 -10.76 6.62 -5.64
N SER A 255 -9.86 7.05 -4.74
CA SER A 255 -9.43 6.24 -3.60
C SER A 255 -10.56 5.97 -2.61
N ILE A 256 -11.39 6.99 -2.34
CA ILE A 256 -12.60 6.85 -1.49
C ILE A 256 -13.57 5.85 -2.13
N PHE A 257 -13.85 5.99 -3.43
CA PHE A 257 -14.71 5.04 -4.15
C PHE A 257 -14.12 3.62 -4.16
N GLY A 258 -12.80 3.47 -4.27
CA GLY A 258 -12.12 2.19 -4.14
C GLY A 258 -12.39 1.53 -2.78
N LEU A 259 -12.24 2.28 -1.69
CA LEU A 259 -12.53 1.80 -0.33
C LEU A 259 -13.99 1.40 -0.16
N LEU A 260 -14.92 2.28 -0.54
CA LEU A 260 -16.35 2.01 -0.46
C LEU A 260 -16.76 0.81 -1.32
N GLY A 261 -16.18 0.69 -2.51
CA GLY A 261 -16.37 -0.44 -3.40
C GLY A 261 -15.90 -1.76 -2.78
N GLY A 262 -14.75 -1.75 -2.11
CA GLY A 262 -14.22 -2.90 -1.37
C GLY A 262 -15.14 -3.32 -0.22
N ALA A 263 -15.60 -2.35 0.57
CA ALA A 263 -16.55 -2.61 1.65
C ALA A 263 -17.91 -3.15 1.13
N ALA A 264 -18.43 -2.56 0.06
CA ALA A 264 -19.66 -3.02 -0.59
C ALA A 264 -19.50 -4.44 -1.15
N LEU A 265 -18.37 -4.74 -1.80
CA LEU A 265 -18.05 -6.08 -2.31
C LEU A 265 -18.01 -7.10 -1.17
N SER A 266 -17.38 -6.76 -0.04
CA SER A 266 -17.39 -7.61 1.16
C SER A 266 -18.80 -7.95 1.60
N GLN A 267 -19.66 -6.94 1.77
CA GLN A 267 -21.04 -7.15 2.21
C GLN A 267 -21.88 -7.94 1.20
N PHE A 268 -21.64 -7.72 -0.09
CA PHE A 268 -22.27 -8.49 -1.16
C PHE A 268 -21.89 -9.97 -1.07
N ILE A 269 -20.59 -10.29 -0.94
CA ILE A 269 -20.11 -11.66 -0.80
C ILE A 269 -20.71 -12.33 0.42
N LEU A 270 -20.73 -11.63 1.57
CA LEU A 270 -21.29 -12.15 2.82
C LEU A 270 -22.78 -12.48 2.66
N LYS A 271 -23.56 -11.60 2.04
CA LYS A 271 -24.99 -11.82 1.82
C LYS A 271 -25.26 -12.98 0.86
N VAL A 272 -24.52 -13.03 -0.28
CA VAL A 272 -24.70 -14.09 -1.28
C VAL A 272 -24.30 -15.44 -0.69
N ALA A 273 -23.15 -15.53 -0.02
CA ALA A 273 -22.69 -16.77 0.59
C ALA A 273 -23.64 -17.27 1.69
N THR A 274 -24.18 -16.38 2.51
CA THR A 274 -25.17 -16.73 3.54
C THR A 274 -26.50 -17.20 2.92
N ALA A 275 -26.96 -16.55 1.86
CA ALA A 275 -28.21 -16.91 1.18
C ALA A 275 -28.11 -18.26 0.43
N ALA A 276 -26.96 -18.49 -0.25
CA ALA A 276 -26.77 -19.70 -1.06
C ALA A 276 -26.63 -20.98 -0.23
N SER A 277 -26.10 -20.89 0.98
CA SER A 277 -25.61 -22.06 1.72
C SER A 277 -26.51 -22.46 2.91
N LYS A 278 -27.47 -21.64 3.34
CA LYS A 278 -28.09 -21.77 4.69
C LYS A 278 -27.05 -21.99 5.82
N ARG A 279 -25.78 -21.71 5.50
CA ARG A 279 -24.63 -21.89 6.37
C ARG A 279 -24.43 -20.69 7.27
N ASP A 280 -23.68 -20.91 8.34
CA ASP A 280 -23.35 -19.87 9.31
C ASP A 280 -22.58 -18.70 8.66
N LYS A 281 -22.78 -17.48 9.21
CA LYS A 281 -22.04 -16.27 8.80
C LYS A 281 -20.52 -16.47 8.76
N HIS A 282 -20.02 -17.42 9.54
CA HIS A 282 -18.61 -17.78 9.64
C HIS A 282 -18.02 -18.34 8.34
N ASP A 283 -18.75 -19.22 7.66
CA ASP A 283 -18.31 -19.76 6.37
C ASP A 283 -18.35 -18.66 5.29
N ALA A 284 -19.30 -17.75 5.37
CA ALA A 284 -19.39 -16.63 4.44
C ALA A 284 -18.16 -15.71 4.49
N VAL A 285 -17.58 -15.48 5.67
CA VAL A 285 -16.37 -14.66 5.80
C VAL A 285 -15.13 -15.36 5.22
N GLN A 286 -15.06 -16.68 5.27
CA GLN A 286 -13.95 -17.38 4.56
C GLN A 286 -13.99 -17.11 3.05
N HIS A 287 -15.17 -17.04 2.44
CA HIS A 287 -15.29 -16.64 1.03
C HIS A 287 -14.79 -15.21 0.79
N ALA A 288 -15.09 -14.26 1.71
CA ALA A 288 -14.57 -12.91 1.62
C ALA A 288 -13.03 -12.86 1.74
N LEU A 289 -12.42 -13.68 2.60
CA LEU A 289 -10.96 -13.81 2.72
C LEU A 289 -10.34 -14.43 1.45
N ILE A 290 -11.01 -15.39 0.80
CA ILE A 290 -10.56 -15.95 -0.49
C ILE A 290 -10.53 -14.85 -1.55
N VAL A 291 -11.59 -14.05 -1.65
CA VAL A 291 -11.63 -12.91 -2.57
C VAL A 291 -10.56 -11.88 -2.22
N LEU A 292 -10.32 -11.63 -0.93
CA LEU A 292 -9.24 -10.75 -0.46
C LEU A 292 -7.88 -11.25 -0.94
N SER A 293 -7.55 -12.53 -0.72
CA SER A 293 -6.28 -13.12 -1.19
C SER A 293 -6.14 -13.06 -2.71
N ALA A 294 -7.21 -13.36 -3.45
CA ALA A 294 -7.21 -13.24 -4.91
C ALA A 294 -7.01 -11.80 -5.38
N THR A 295 -7.59 -10.83 -4.70
CA THR A 295 -7.45 -9.40 -5.02
C THR A 295 -6.03 -8.90 -4.71
N GLU A 296 -5.39 -9.40 -3.65
CA GLU A 296 -3.98 -9.12 -3.35
C GLU A 296 -3.03 -9.73 -4.39
N LEU A 297 -3.35 -10.94 -4.89
CA LEU A 297 -2.62 -11.55 -6.01
C LEU A 297 -2.78 -10.71 -7.30
N LEU A 298 -3.99 -10.24 -7.58
CA LEU A 298 -4.25 -9.34 -8.69
C LEU A 298 -3.47 -8.02 -8.52
N LEU A 299 -3.36 -7.49 -7.32
CA LEU A 299 -2.53 -6.32 -7.01
C LEU A 299 -1.05 -6.58 -7.33
N SER A 300 -0.54 -7.75 -6.97
CA SER A 300 0.83 -8.16 -7.32
C SER A 300 1.04 -8.13 -8.83
N LEU A 301 0.11 -8.68 -9.60
CA LEU A 301 0.16 -8.68 -11.06
C LEU A 301 0.05 -7.25 -11.64
N THR A 302 -0.83 -6.41 -11.10
CA THR A 302 -0.99 -5.02 -11.58
C THR A 302 0.27 -4.18 -11.32
N TRP A 303 0.97 -4.37 -10.20
CA TRP A 303 2.27 -3.74 -9.96
C TRP A 303 3.33 -4.20 -10.96
N TYR A 304 3.36 -5.49 -11.27
CA TYR A 304 4.28 -6.02 -12.28
C TYR A 304 4.02 -5.44 -13.67
N LEU A 305 2.75 -5.38 -14.07
CA LEU A 305 2.35 -4.88 -15.39
C LEU A 305 2.35 -3.34 -15.51
N CYS A 306 2.52 -2.63 -14.38
CA CYS A 306 2.49 -1.18 -14.35
C CYS A 306 3.49 -0.56 -15.33
N GLY A 307 3.00 0.22 -16.31
CA GLY A 307 3.83 0.89 -17.31
C GLY A 307 4.53 -0.04 -18.31
N ILE A 308 4.08 -1.30 -18.47
CA ILE A 308 4.72 -2.27 -19.38
C ILE A 308 4.76 -1.78 -20.83
N VAL A 309 3.70 -1.11 -21.29
CA VAL A 309 3.62 -0.59 -22.66
C VAL A 309 4.67 0.48 -22.92
N ASP A 310 4.83 1.39 -21.96
CA ASP A 310 5.81 2.48 -22.09
C ASP A 310 7.25 1.97 -21.97
N SER A 311 7.48 1.03 -21.04
CA SER A 311 8.77 0.35 -20.93
C SER A 311 9.12 -0.43 -22.21
N TRP A 312 8.14 -1.07 -22.85
CA TRP A 312 8.34 -1.78 -24.11
C TRP A 312 8.73 -0.83 -25.25
N LYS A 313 8.04 0.31 -25.37
CA LYS A 313 8.37 1.34 -26.35
C LYS A 313 9.79 1.88 -26.15
N GLN A 314 10.17 2.18 -24.92
CA GLN A 314 11.52 2.65 -24.59
C GLN A 314 12.59 1.59 -24.87
N TYR A 315 12.32 0.35 -24.48
CA TYR A 315 13.24 -0.78 -24.76
C TYR A 315 13.48 -0.95 -26.25
N LYS A 316 12.41 -0.94 -27.06
CA LYS A 316 12.48 -1.04 -28.51
C LYS A 316 13.27 0.13 -29.14
N ARG A 317 13.04 1.36 -28.65
CA ARG A 317 13.78 2.56 -29.12
C ARG A 317 15.28 2.41 -28.87
N ARG A 318 15.67 2.08 -27.63
CA ARG A 318 17.10 1.88 -27.28
C ARG A 318 17.76 0.79 -28.10
N SER A 319 17.05 -0.29 -28.37
CA SER A 319 17.56 -1.36 -29.24
C SER A 319 17.79 -0.87 -30.66
N SER A 320 16.91 -0.02 -31.20
CA SER A 320 17.08 0.54 -32.54
C SER A 320 18.24 1.55 -32.62
N GLU A 321 18.42 2.38 -31.59
CA GLU A 321 19.50 3.36 -31.50
C GLU A 321 20.88 2.65 -31.37
N SER A 322 20.95 1.54 -30.64
CA SER A 322 22.18 0.74 -30.52
C SER A 322 22.60 0.15 -31.86
N ILE A 323 21.63 -0.31 -32.66
CA ILE A 323 21.89 -0.89 -34.00
C ILE A 323 22.36 0.20 -34.96
N ALA A 324 21.79 1.41 -34.90
CA ALA A 324 22.18 2.53 -35.76
C ALA A 324 23.61 2.99 -35.47
N ASN A 325 23.98 3.09 -34.20
CA ASN A 325 25.35 3.50 -33.83
C ASN A 325 26.42 2.48 -34.21
N ASP A 326 26.09 1.17 -34.17
CA ASP A 326 27.05 0.12 -34.61
C ASP A 326 27.26 0.12 -36.13
N SER A 327 26.32 0.65 -36.94
CA SER A 327 26.45 0.76 -38.39
C SER A 327 27.34 1.94 -38.83
N ASP A 328 27.41 3.01 -38.04
CA ASP A 328 28.22 4.19 -38.36
C ASP A 328 29.70 4.05 -37.96
N GLU A 329 30.07 3.04 -37.16
CA GLU A 329 31.44 2.73 -36.75
C GLU A 329 32.15 1.74 -37.68
N GLN A 330 31.67 1.49 -38.92
CA GLN A 330 32.50 0.73 -39.88
C GLN A 330 33.76 1.47 -40.16
N PRO A 331 34.96 0.84 -39.99
CA PRO A 331 36.21 1.49 -40.28
C PRO A 331 36.22 1.91 -41.75
N GLN A 332 36.44 3.19 -42.02
CA GLN A 332 36.94 3.63 -43.33
C GLN A 332 38.25 2.93 -43.53
N ASP A 333 38.24 1.86 -44.34
CA ASP A 333 39.48 1.27 -44.83
C ASP A 333 40.27 2.36 -45.55
N HIS A 334 41.25 2.94 -44.89
CA HIS A 334 42.26 3.75 -45.53
C HIS A 334 43.07 2.82 -46.44
N HIS A 335 42.68 2.76 -47.71
CA HIS A 335 43.53 2.29 -48.78
C HIS A 335 44.58 3.39 -49.02
N ASP A 336 45.79 3.17 -48.47
CA ASP A 336 47.02 3.83 -48.90
C ASP A 336 47.67 3.00 -50.03
#